data_9081570a46558b1c10b84d2a9615c93a
#
_entry.id   9081570a46558b1c10b84d2a9615c93a
#
_cell.length_a   1.000
_cell.length_b   1.000
_cell.length_c   1.000
_cell.angle_alpha   90.00
_cell.angle_beta   90.00
_cell.angle_gamma   90.00
#
_symmetry.space_group_name_H-M   'P 1'
#
loop_
_entity.id
_entity.type
_entity.pdbx_description
1 polymer ?
#
loop_
_entity_poly.entity_id
_entity_poly.type
_entity_poly.pdbx_seq_one_letter_code
_entity_poly.pdbx_strand_id
1 'polypeptide(L)'
;MAQLWGGRFTKETDQLVYNFNASISFDQKFYKEDIEGSIAHVTMLGKQGIISQAESNDIVACLKQILKEVESGELEISSKYEDIHSFVEATLIDRLGDTGKKLHTGRSRNDQVALDMRLFTRKTVKETDNELKELLAVILKIMKENTQTIMPGFTHLQKAQPITLAHHMAHILRCLRETDQDCAIYIRE
;
A
#
# COMPACT_ATOMS: atom_id res chain seq x y z
N MET A 1 -19.24 19.08 -2.15
CA MET A 1 -18.29 18.05 -2.56
C MET A 1 -17.14 18.74 -3.29
N ALA A 2 -15.89 18.52 -2.85
CA ALA A 2 -14.73 19.10 -3.55
C ALA A 2 -14.45 18.28 -4.81
N GLN A 3 -14.96 18.74 -5.95
CA GLN A 3 -14.64 18.16 -7.26
C GLN A 3 -13.49 18.98 -7.88
N LEU A 4 -12.37 18.33 -8.16
CA LEU A 4 -11.23 18.92 -8.88
C LEU A 4 -11.52 19.02 -10.39
N TRP A 5 -12.60 18.40 -10.84
CA TRP A 5 -13.08 18.40 -12.23
C TRP A 5 -14.57 18.69 -12.27
N GLY A 6 -15.04 19.39 -13.28
CA GLY A 6 -16.46 19.77 -13.38
C GLY A 6 -16.77 20.40 -14.74
N GLY A 7 -15.84 21.11 -15.31
CA GLY A 7 -15.93 21.68 -16.64
C GLY A 7 -17.25 22.44 -16.91
N ARG A 8 -18.06 21.93 -17.82
CA ARG A 8 -19.33 22.52 -18.24
C ARG A 8 -20.52 22.09 -17.38
N PHE A 9 -20.36 21.18 -16.45
CA PHE A 9 -21.45 20.68 -15.61
C PHE A 9 -21.77 21.67 -14.50
N THR A 10 -23.04 22.10 -14.43
CA THR A 10 -23.54 23.01 -13.39
C THR A 10 -24.38 22.32 -12.32
N LYS A 11 -24.77 21.06 -12.55
CA LYS A 11 -25.49 20.23 -11.58
C LYS A 11 -24.54 19.46 -10.71
N GLU A 12 -24.86 19.33 -9.44
CA GLU A 12 -24.17 18.40 -8.55
C GLU A 12 -24.36 16.97 -9.02
N THR A 13 -23.33 16.15 -8.84
CA THR A 13 -23.38 14.71 -9.12
C THR A 13 -24.38 14.04 -8.18
N ASP A 14 -25.22 13.16 -8.71
CA ASP A 14 -26.11 12.33 -7.89
C ASP A 14 -25.32 11.53 -6.88
N GLN A 15 -25.82 11.45 -5.65
CA GLN A 15 -25.11 10.79 -4.55
C GLN A 15 -24.86 9.31 -4.82
N LEU A 16 -25.77 8.61 -5.52
CA LEU A 16 -25.59 7.21 -5.88
C LEU A 16 -24.43 7.04 -6.88
N VAL A 17 -24.35 7.93 -7.87
CA VAL A 17 -23.24 7.93 -8.85
C VAL A 17 -21.92 8.25 -8.17
N TYR A 18 -21.91 9.23 -7.26
CA TYR A 18 -20.73 9.55 -6.48
C TYR A 18 -20.24 8.34 -5.67
N ASN A 19 -21.12 7.73 -4.91
CA ASN A 19 -20.79 6.56 -4.07
C ASN A 19 -20.33 5.35 -4.90
N PHE A 20 -20.88 5.19 -6.11
CA PHE A 20 -20.47 4.10 -7.01
C PHE A 20 -19.07 4.30 -7.55
N ASN A 21 -18.67 5.54 -7.81
CA ASN A 21 -17.34 5.86 -8.35
C ASN A 21 -16.27 6.03 -7.27
N ALA A 22 -16.66 6.37 -6.03
CA ALA A 22 -15.73 6.66 -4.97
C ALA A 22 -14.94 5.42 -4.54
N SER A 23 -13.61 5.55 -4.50
CA SER A 23 -12.67 4.52 -4.08
C SER A 23 -12.01 4.79 -2.72
N ILE A 24 -12.24 5.97 -2.13
CA ILE A 24 -11.59 6.42 -0.89
C ILE A 24 -11.70 5.41 0.26
N SER A 25 -12.77 4.61 0.33
CA SER A 25 -13.00 3.62 1.38
C SER A 25 -11.95 2.50 1.41
N PHE A 26 -11.31 2.21 0.28
CA PHE A 26 -10.29 1.18 0.16
C PHE A 26 -8.93 1.72 -0.28
N ASP A 27 -8.86 2.76 -1.10
CA ASP A 27 -7.60 3.31 -1.61
C ASP A 27 -6.86 4.19 -0.59
N GLN A 28 -7.53 4.66 0.46
CA GLN A 28 -6.88 5.35 1.56
C GLN A 28 -5.72 4.55 2.20
N LYS A 29 -5.65 3.23 1.98
CA LYS A 29 -4.60 2.37 2.54
C LYS A 29 -3.22 2.67 1.97
N PHE A 30 -3.14 3.22 0.76
CA PHE A 30 -1.86 3.56 0.14
C PHE A 30 -1.58 5.08 0.06
N TYR A 31 -2.10 5.84 1.04
CA TYR A 31 -1.82 7.27 1.15
C TYR A 31 -0.31 7.60 1.21
N LYS A 32 0.48 6.70 1.82
CA LYS A 32 1.93 6.85 1.90
C LYS A 32 2.57 6.79 0.53
N GLU A 33 2.20 5.78 -0.24
CA GLU A 33 2.72 5.51 -1.56
C GLU A 33 2.36 6.64 -2.53
N ASP A 34 1.13 7.18 -2.44
CA ASP A 34 0.72 8.35 -3.23
C ASP A 34 1.56 9.59 -2.90
N ILE A 35 1.77 9.86 -1.60
CA ILE A 35 2.59 11.00 -1.19
C ILE A 35 4.06 10.80 -1.57
N GLU A 36 4.63 9.61 -1.41
CA GLU A 36 6.00 9.29 -1.80
C GLU A 36 6.21 9.42 -3.32
N GLY A 37 5.29 8.89 -4.12
CA GLY A 37 5.29 9.02 -5.57
C GLY A 37 5.16 10.48 -6.02
N SER A 38 4.30 11.24 -5.35
CA SER A 38 4.11 12.67 -5.59
C SER A 38 5.36 13.50 -5.25
N ILE A 39 6.04 13.20 -4.14
CA ILE A 39 7.32 13.83 -3.77
C ILE A 39 8.39 13.56 -4.85
N ALA A 40 8.50 12.32 -5.31
CA ALA A 40 9.44 11.96 -6.37
C ALA A 40 9.14 12.71 -7.67
N HIS A 41 7.87 12.76 -8.07
CA HIS A 41 7.41 13.46 -9.27
C HIS A 41 7.73 14.96 -9.21
N VAL A 42 7.37 15.65 -8.14
CA VAL A 42 7.63 17.09 -7.97
C VAL A 42 9.14 17.40 -7.92
N THR A 43 9.90 16.54 -7.26
CA THR A 43 11.36 16.67 -7.23
C THR A 43 11.95 16.59 -8.64
N MET A 44 11.44 15.69 -9.46
CA MET A 44 11.83 15.59 -10.88
C MET A 44 11.42 16.85 -11.65
N LEU A 45 10.20 17.37 -11.48
CA LEU A 45 9.73 18.58 -12.15
C LEU A 45 10.63 19.79 -11.84
N GLY A 46 11.03 19.98 -10.58
CA GLY A 46 11.95 21.02 -10.16
C GLY A 46 13.34 20.83 -10.76
N LYS A 47 13.89 19.61 -10.71
CA LYS A 47 15.20 19.27 -11.26
C LYS A 47 15.29 19.49 -12.77
N GLN A 48 14.20 19.26 -13.50
CA GLN A 48 14.14 19.47 -14.95
C GLN A 48 13.76 20.91 -15.33
N GLY A 49 13.52 21.80 -14.36
CA GLY A 49 13.18 23.20 -14.61
C GLY A 49 11.76 23.40 -15.18
N ILE A 50 10.89 22.40 -15.06
CA ILE A 50 9.48 22.50 -15.48
C ILE A 50 8.71 23.40 -14.53
N ILE A 51 9.02 23.32 -13.23
CA ILE A 51 8.64 24.27 -12.19
C ILE A 51 9.89 24.84 -11.54
N SER A 52 9.78 25.96 -10.83
CA SER A 52 10.93 26.51 -10.12
C SER A 52 11.36 25.60 -8.95
N GLN A 53 12.64 25.64 -8.60
CA GLN A 53 13.15 24.87 -7.46
C GLN A 53 12.50 25.27 -6.13
N ALA A 54 12.15 26.56 -6.00
CA ALA A 54 11.44 27.05 -4.81
C ALA A 54 10.05 26.38 -4.68
N GLU A 55 9.26 26.42 -5.76
CA GLU A 55 7.95 25.76 -5.78
C GLU A 55 8.03 24.25 -5.54
N SER A 56 9.03 23.57 -6.12
CA SER A 56 9.28 22.16 -5.86
C SER A 56 9.55 21.90 -4.38
N ASN A 57 10.39 22.72 -3.75
CA ASN A 57 10.73 22.58 -2.34
C ASN A 57 9.50 22.83 -1.44
N ASP A 58 8.68 23.83 -1.75
CA ASP A 58 7.47 24.15 -0.98
C ASP A 58 6.45 23.01 -1.06
N ILE A 59 6.22 22.44 -2.26
CA ILE A 59 5.32 21.31 -2.44
C ILE A 59 5.84 20.08 -1.70
N VAL A 60 7.12 19.75 -1.81
CA VAL A 60 7.73 18.61 -1.10
C VAL A 60 7.62 18.77 0.40
N ALA A 61 7.88 19.97 0.94
CA ALA A 61 7.76 20.24 2.36
C ALA A 61 6.32 20.06 2.84
N CYS A 62 5.34 20.59 2.09
CA CYS A 62 3.93 20.46 2.42
C CYS A 62 3.44 19.01 2.35
N LEU A 63 3.84 18.23 1.33
CA LEU A 63 3.51 16.80 1.23
C LEU A 63 4.06 15.98 2.41
N LYS A 64 5.30 16.25 2.84
CA LYS A 64 5.87 15.62 4.04
C LYS A 64 5.10 15.98 5.31
N GLN A 65 4.62 17.22 5.40
CA GLN A 65 3.80 17.64 6.54
C GLN A 65 2.44 16.95 6.53
N ILE A 66 1.78 16.84 5.36
CA ILE A 66 0.52 16.09 5.20
C ILE A 66 0.71 14.64 5.63
N LEU A 67 1.78 13.98 5.18
CA LEU A 67 2.09 12.60 5.57
C LEU A 67 2.18 12.46 7.08
N LYS A 68 2.94 13.34 7.73
CA LYS A 68 3.12 13.32 9.19
C LYS A 68 1.81 13.51 9.95
N GLU A 69 0.97 14.44 9.51
CA GLU A 69 -0.31 14.73 10.13
C GLU A 69 -1.33 13.59 9.96
N VAL A 70 -1.34 12.93 8.80
CA VAL A 70 -2.16 11.72 8.59
C VAL A 70 -1.66 10.59 9.48
N GLU A 71 -0.34 10.38 9.59
CA GLU A 71 0.25 9.34 10.45
C GLU A 71 -0.01 9.58 11.95
N SER A 72 -0.02 10.85 12.39
CA SER A 72 -0.32 11.21 13.78
C SER A 72 -1.81 11.23 14.12
N GLY A 73 -2.68 11.18 13.10
CA GLY A 73 -4.13 11.32 13.25
C GLY A 73 -4.61 12.77 13.43
N GLU A 74 -3.72 13.76 13.27
CA GLU A 74 -4.09 15.18 13.29
C GLU A 74 -4.91 15.57 12.05
N LEU A 75 -4.66 14.91 10.93
CA LEU A 75 -5.39 15.08 9.67
C LEU A 75 -6.11 13.79 9.31
N GLU A 76 -7.43 13.80 9.42
CA GLU A 76 -8.29 12.67 9.06
C GLU A 76 -8.55 12.61 7.55
N ILE A 77 -8.41 11.42 6.94
CA ILE A 77 -8.76 11.20 5.54
C ILE A 77 -10.29 11.23 5.41
N SER A 78 -10.80 12.26 4.75
CA SER A 78 -12.24 12.50 4.68
C SER A 78 -12.91 11.76 3.53
N SER A 79 -13.99 11.04 3.82
CA SER A 79 -14.87 10.41 2.81
C SER A 79 -15.61 11.40 1.87
N LYS A 80 -15.38 12.70 2.02
CA LYS A 80 -15.90 13.74 1.10
C LYS A 80 -15.16 13.75 -0.24
N TYR A 81 -14.00 13.10 -0.32
CA TYR A 81 -13.22 13.00 -1.54
C TYR A 81 -13.50 11.67 -2.24
N GLU A 82 -13.41 11.68 -3.56
CA GLU A 82 -13.67 10.50 -4.40
C GLU A 82 -12.60 9.42 -4.21
N ASP A 83 -11.33 9.84 -4.13
CA ASP A 83 -10.16 8.99 -3.98
C ASP A 83 -9.09 9.63 -3.08
N ILE A 84 -8.09 8.85 -2.67
CA ILE A 84 -6.99 9.32 -1.83
C ILE A 84 -6.17 10.41 -2.53
N HIS A 85 -6.01 10.33 -3.83
CA HIS A 85 -5.24 11.28 -4.62
C HIS A 85 -5.91 12.66 -4.62
N SER A 86 -7.24 12.69 -4.76
CA SER A 86 -8.04 13.93 -4.65
C SER A 86 -7.96 14.54 -3.26
N PHE A 87 -7.92 13.73 -2.21
CA PHE A 87 -7.72 14.18 -0.84
C PHE A 87 -6.35 14.86 -0.67
N VAL A 88 -5.27 14.20 -1.10
CA VAL A 88 -3.91 14.73 -0.98
C VAL A 88 -3.74 16.01 -1.81
N GLU A 89 -4.21 16.00 -3.06
CA GLU A 89 -4.13 17.15 -3.98
C GLU A 89 -4.93 18.34 -3.47
N ALA A 90 -6.17 18.13 -3.01
CA ALA A 90 -7.01 19.20 -2.46
C ALA A 90 -6.38 19.79 -1.20
N THR A 91 -5.90 18.96 -0.28
CA THR A 91 -5.21 19.41 0.95
C THR A 91 -3.96 20.24 0.62
N LEU A 92 -3.20 19.82 -0.40
CA LEU A 92 -2.04 20.56 -0.87
C LEU A 92 -2.42 21.92 -1.46
N ILE A 93 -3.49 21.97 -2.28
CA ILE A 93 -4.00 23.20 -2.89
C ILE A 93 -4.55 24.15 -1.84
N ASP A 94 -5.25 23.66 -0.84
CA ASP A 94 -5.77 24.48 0.27
C ASP A 94 -4.64 25.19 1.04
N ARG A 95 -3.45 24.57 1.13
CA ARG A 95 -2.28 25.13 1.82
C ARG A 95 -1.40 26.04 0.95
N LEU A 96 -1.21 25.69 -0.32
CA LEU A 96 -0.25 26.35 -1.21
C LEU A 96 -0.90 27.11 -2.38
N GLY A 97 -2.22 27.05 -2.51
CA GLY A 97 -2.94 27.71 -3.61
C GLY A 97 -2.48 27.21 -5.00
N ASP A 98 -2.21 28.14 -5.89
CA ASP A 98 -1.81 27.82 -7.27
C ASP A 98 -0.49 27.03 -7.38
N THR A 99 0.40 27.18 -6.42
CA THR A 99 1.63 26.36 -6.35
C THR A 99 1.28 24.89 -6.16
N GLY A 100 0.30 24.56 -5.33
CA GLY A 100 -0.16 23.20 -5.10
C GLY A 100 -0.71 22.51 -6.35
N LYS A 101 -1.38 23.27 -7.23
CA LYS A 101 -1.92 22.74 -8.51
C LYS A 101 -0.81 22.23 -9.45
N LYS A 102 0.42 22.69 -9.31
CA LYS A 102 1.56 22.29 -10.13
C LYS A 102 1.99 20.84 -9.90
N LEU A 103 1.56 20.21 -8.81
CA LEU A 103 1.79 18.79 -8.54
C LEU A 103 1.34 17.90 -9.71
N HIS A 104 0.21 18.23 -10.36
CA HIS A 104 -0.36 17.42 -11.43
C HIS A 104 0.26 17.67 -12.82
N THR A 105 1.31 18.51 -12.91
CA THR A 105 1.95 18.85 -14.18
C THR A 105 2.54 17.63 -14.87
N GLY A 106 2.08 17.34 -16.11
CA GLY A 106 2.56 16.23 -16.92
C GLY A 106 2.24 14.84 -16.35
N ARG A 107 1.24 14.72 -15.49
CA ARG A 107 0.82 13.48 -14.82
C ARG A 107 -0.63 13.15 -15.14
N SER A 108 -0.96 11.88 -15.27
CA SER A 108 -2.32 11.37 -15.35
C SER A 108 -2.67 10.63 -14.04
N ARG A 109 -3.95 10.62 -13.66
CA ARG A 109 -4.42 9.78 -12.57
C ARG A 109 -4.09 8.31 -12.80
N ASN A 110 -4.08 7.85 -14.04
CA ASN A 110 -3.80 6.45 -14.39
C ASN A 110 -2.37 6.02 -14.06
N ASP A 111 -1.36 6.84 -14.37
CA ASP A 111 0.03 6.52 -14.05
C ASP A 111 0.31 6.66 -12.55
N GLN A 112 -0.36 7.58 -11.87
CA GLN A 112 -0.31 7.77 -10.43
C GLN A 112 -0.81 6.52 -9.71
N VAL A 113 -2.04 6.09 -9.98
CA VAL A 113 -2.65 4.89 -9.37
C VAL A 113 -1.81 3.64 -9.65
N ALA A 114 -1.30 3.48 -10.88
CA ALA A 114 -0.47 2.33 -11.24
C ALA A 114 0.85 2.30 -10.44
N LEU A 115 1.47 3.45 -10.22
CA LEU A 115 2.68 3.57 -9.40
C LEU A 115 2.39 3.21 -7.94
N ASP A 116 1.34 3.80 -7.37
CA ASP A 116 0.99 3.65 -5.96
C ASP A 116 0.64 2.20 -5.63
N MET A 117 -0.13 1.54 -6.50
CA MET A 117 -0.43 0.12 -6.38
C MET A 117 0.81 -0.76 -6.43
N ARG A 118 1.78 -0.44 -7.30
CA ARG A 118 3.06 -1.17 -7.35
C ARG A 118 3.88 -0.99 -6.09
N LEU A 119 4.00 0.25 -5.60
CA LEU A 119 4.73 0.55 -4.37
C LEU A 119 4.09 -0.14 -3.16
N PHE A 120 2.76 -0.04 -3.04
CA PHE A 120 1.98 -0.68 -1.98
C PHE A 120 2.13 -2.21 -2.01
N THR A 121 1.94 -2.83 -3.18
CA THR A 121 2.07 -4.29 -3.34
C THR A 121 3.49 -4.75 -2.99
N ARG A 122 4.52 -4.08 -3.50
CA ARG A 122 5.92 -4.41 -3.21
C ARG A 122 6.24 -4.35 -1.71
N LYS A 123 5.72 -3.34 -1.02
CA LYS A 123 5.90 -3.19 0.43
C LYS A 123 5.18 -4.29 1.18
N THR A 124 3.90 -4.54 0.86
CA THR A 124 3.09 -5.57 1.51
C THR A 124 3.68 -6.96 1.32
N VAL A 125 4.14 -7.29 0.10
CA VAL A 125 4.82 -8.58 -0.16
C VAL A 125 6.09 -8.71 0.68
N LYS A 126 6.87 -7.64 0.83
CA LYS A 126 8.08 -7.66 1.67
C LYS A 126 7.77 -7.83 3.16
N GLU A 127 6.70 -7.22 3.65
CA GLU A 127 6.22 -7.39 5.02
C GLU A 127 5.76 -8.85 5.24
N THR A 128 4.96 -9.39 4.33
CA THR A 128 4.49 -10.79 4.36
C THR A 128 5.67 -11.78 4.31
N ASP A 129 6.68 -11.54 3.49
CA ASP A 129 7.91 -12.35 3.41
C ASP A 129 8.64 -12.38 4.77
N ASN A 130 8.75 -11.24 5.46
CA ASN A 130 9.36 -11.19 6.79
C ASN A 130 8.54 -11.98 7.83
N GLU A 131 7.23 -11.79 7.87
CA GLU A 131 6.33 -12.53 8.78
C GLU A 131 6.38 -14.04 8.53
N LEU A 132 6.43 -14.44 7.25
CA LEU A 132 6.57 -15.84 6.86
C LEU A 132 7.89 -16.45 7.36
N LYS A 133 8.99 -15.72 7.26
CA LYS A 133 10.30 -16.17 7.79
C LYS A 133 10.29 -16.34 9.30
N GLU A 134 9.61 -15.47 10.03
CA GLU A 134 9.43 -15.61 11.47
C GLU A 134 8.62 -16.87 11.80
N LEU A 135 7.52 -17.12 11.08
CA LEU A 135 6.70 -18.33 11.23
C LEU A 135 7.53 -19.60 10.94
N LEU A 136 8.31 -19.62 9.86
CA LEU A 136 9.19 -20.73 9.52
C LEU A 136 10.23 -21.01 10.63
N ALA A 137 10.79 -19.97 11.25
CA ALA A 137 11.71 -20.11 12.36
C ALA A 137 11.05 -20.75 13.59
N VAL A 138 9.81 -20.38 13.90
CA VAL A 138 9.03 -21.00 14.99
C VAL A 138 8.75 -22.47 14.72
N ILE A 139 8.31 -22.81 13.50
CA ILE A 139 8.06 -24.19 13.09
C ILE A 139 9.34 -25.03 13.19
N LEU A 140 10.47 -24.51 12.72
CA LEU A 140 11.77 -25.19 12.85
C LEU A 140 12.16 -25.45 14.31
N LYS A 141 11.88 -24.54 15.22
CA LYS A 141 12.10 -24.73 16.66
C LYS A 141 11.24 -25.87 17.20
N ILE A 142 9.93 -25.86 16.91
CA ILE A 142 9.01 -26.92 17.31
C ILE A 142 9.50 -28.29 16.79
N MET A 143 9.94 -28.35 15.53
CA MET A 143 10.48 -29.59 14.94
C MET A 143 11.68 -30.11 15.69
N LYS A 144 12.66 -29.26 16.02
CA LYS A 144 13.86 -29.66 16.75
C LYS A 144 13.54 -30.22 18.12
N GLU A 145 12.60 -29.65 18.81
CA GLU A 145 12.18 -30.04 20.18
C GLU A 145 11.34 -31.31 20.19
N ASN A 146 10.74 -31.72 19.05
CA ASN A 146 9.73 -32.80 18.96
C ASN A 146 10.11 -33.93 17.99
N THR A 147 11.38 -34.20 17.79
CA THR A 147 11.86 -35.26 16.88
C THR A 147 11.45 -36.65 17.35
N GLN A 148 11.23 -36.84 18.64
CA GLN A 148 10.84 -38.13 19.27
C GLN A 148 9.36 -38.13 19.76
N THR A 149 8.62 -37.05 19.63
CA THR A 149 7.23 -36.96 20.05
C THR A 149 6.34 -37.70 19.05
N ILE A 150 5.87 -38.89 19.45
CA ILE A 150 5.04 -39.75 18.61
C ILE A 150 3.57 -39.27 18.62
N MET A 151 2.95 -39.25 17.46
CA MET A 151 1.52 -38.96 17.28
C MET A 151 0.92 -39.84 16.19
N PRO A 152 -0.42 -40.05 16.19
CA PRO A 152 -1.07 -40.80 15.11
C PRO A 152 -1.12 -39.95 13.83
N GLY A 153 -0.69 -40.51 12.72
CA GLY A 153 -1.04 -40.04 11.38
C GLY A 153 -2.47 -40.50 11.01
N PHE A 154 -3.20 -39.68 10.30
CA PHE A 154 -4.57 -39.96 9.90
C PHE A 154 -4.69 -40.04 8.37
N THR A 155 -5.59 -40.93 7.91
CA THR A 155 -6.09 -40.97 6.53
C THR A 155 -7.60 -41.23 6.59
N HIS A 156 -8.38 -40.50 5.78
CA HIS A 156 -9.85 -40.58 5.79
C HIS A 156 -10.47 -40.52 7.21
N LEU A 157 -9.96 -39.62 8.05
CA LEU A 157 -10.37 -39.45 9.46
C LEU A 157 -10.11 -40.68 10.36
N GLN A 158 -9.34 -41.66 9.89
CA GLN A 158 -8.96 -42.86 10.65
C GLN A 158 -7.48 -42.84 10.99
N LYS A 159 -7.14 -43.42 12.17
CA LYS A 159 -5.75 -43.62 12.55
C LYS A 159 -5.07 -44.58 11.58
N ALA A 160 -3.96 -44.15 10.97
CA ALA A 160 -3.22 -44.96 10.02
C ALA A 160 -1.91 -45.43 10.63
N GLN A 161 -0.89 -44.60 10.67
CA GLN A 161 0.46 -44.97 11.08
C GLN A 161 0.98 -44.01 12.16
N PRO A 162 1.92 -44.45 13.02
CA PRO A 162 2.61 -43.54 13.91
C PRO A 162 3.56 -42.62 13.11
N ILE A 163 3.52 -41.36 13.44
CA ILE A 163 4.46 -40.35 12.94
C ILE A 163 5.03 -39.54 14.10
N THR A 164 6.05 -38.72 13.86
CA THR A 164 6.48 -37.74 14.85
C THR A 164 5.84 -36.38 14.59
N LEU A 165 5.71 -35.56 15.62
CA LEU A 165 5.26 -34.19 15.49
C LEU A 165 6.20 -33.39 14.58
N ALA A 166 7.52 -33.64 14.67
CA ALA A 166 8.50 -33.04 13.79
C ALA A 166 8.24 -33.38 12.29
N HIS A 167 7.87 -34.63 12.00
CA HIS A 167 7.51 -35.04 10.63
C HIS A 167 6.28 -34.30 10.10
N HIS A 168 5.26 -34.16 10.93
CA HIS A 168 4.05 -33.41 10.59
C HIS A 168 4.36 -31.92 10.29
N MET A 169 5.10 -31.28 11.19
CA MET A 169 5.53 -29.89 11.03
C MET A 169 6.45 -29.68 9.81
N ALA A 170 7.27 -30.67 9.46
CA ALA A 170 8.15 -30.62 8.29
C ALA A 170 7.35 -30.48 6.97
N HIS A 171 6.19 -31.12 6.88
CA HIS A 171 5.30 -30.95 5.74
C HIS A 171 4.77 -29.53 5.63
N ILE A 172 4.28 -28.97 6.74
CA ILE A 172 3.79 -27.58 6.80
C ILE A 172 4.92 -26.60 6.41
N LEU A 173 6.12 -26.80 6.99
CA LEU A 173 7.29 -25.98 6.68
C LEU A 173 7.64 -26.01 5.19
N ARG A 174 7.55 -27.16 4.53
CA ARG A 174 7.84 -27.30 3.11
C ARG A 174 6.84 -26.50 2.27
N CYS A 175 5.54 -26.62 2.55
CA CYS A 175 4.51 -25.84 1.84
C CYS A 175 4.71 -24.33 1.99
N LEU A 176 4.98 -23.86 3.22
CA LEU A 176 5.19 -22.43 3.47
C LEU A 176 6.49 -21.91 2.82
N ARG A 177 7.53 -22.75 2.70
CA ARG A 177 8.78 -22.38 2.04
C ARG A 177 8.60 -22.16 0.53
N GLU A 178 7.70 -22.85 -0.12
CA GLU A 178 7.37 -22.61 -1.52
C GLU A 178 6.77 -21.20 -1.67
N THR A 179 5.87 -20.78 -0.78
CA THR A 179 5.32 -19.41 -0.76
C THR A 179 6.40 -18.35 -0.50
N ASP A 180 7.37 -18.60 0.39
CA ASP A 180 8.52 -17.72 0.64
C ASP A 180 9.37 -17.51 -0.63
N GLN A 181 9.57 -18.55 -1.42
CA GLN A 181 10.27 -18.46 -2.71
C GLN A 181 9.51 -17.60 -3.72
N ASP A 182 8.19 -17.72 -3.79
CA ASP A 182 7.33 -16.92 -4.67
C ASP A 182 7.37 -15.43 -4.28
N CYS A 183 7.30 -15.11 -2.99
CA CYS A 183 7.47 -13.75 -2.49
C CYS A 183 8.83 -13.15 -2.89
N ALA A 184 9.91 -13.93 -2.79
CA ALA A 184 11.26 -13.49 -3.16
C ALA A 184 11.39 -13.18 -4.68
N ILE A 185 10.66 -13.87 -5.54
CA ILE A 185 10.61 -13.59 -6.99
C ILE A 185 9.90 -12.25 -7.21
N TYR A 186 8.74 -12.06 -6.58
CA TYR A 186 7.92 -10.84 -6.72
C TYR A 186 8.62 -9.57 -6.26
N ILE A 187 9.50 -9.66 -5.26
CA ILE A 187 10.27 -8.52 -4.76
C ILE A 187 11.37 -8.09 -5.73
N ARG A 188 11.88 -9.02 -6.56
CA ARG A 188 12.97 -8.75 -7.52
C ARG A 188 12.50 -8.12 -8.83
N GLU A 189 11.24 -8.31 -9.21
CA GLU A 189 10.61 -7.72 -10.39
C GLU A 189 10.06 -6.32 -10.09
#